data_b4a783a2db08d1a3523ecf07ee3afa0d
#
_entry.id   b4a783a2db08d1a3523ecf07ee3afa0d
#
_cell.length_a   1.000
_cell.length_b   1.000
_cell.length_c   1.000
_cell.angle_alpha   90.00
_cell.angle_beta   90.00
_cell.angle_gamma   90.00
#
_symmetry.space_group_name_H-M   'P 1'
#
loop_
_entity.id
_entity.type
_entity.pdbx_description
1 polymer ?
#
loop_
_entity_poly.entity_id
_entity_poly.type
_entity_poly.pdbx_seq_one_letter_code
_entity_poly.pdbx_strand_id
1 'polypeptide(L)'
;MRSWSLSKAALAITVAVGVLTSFAQAGSGISITTEVITAGSDEPTFLTQAPGDASRLFFTERDGRIRIVHNGELLPGLFVDLSSIVNSGGPEGSLGGLAFHPDYQNNGLFYVAYTNLDSDSVLAELTVTADPNVADFASLRILLTLPELGPTHNIGWIGFGPDGYLYVAKGDGGNNTAGVFAQDIESLFGKILRLDPCNDDFPADPDRNYGIPPTNPFVGVAGRDEIWSLGLRNPWRCSFDRGTGDLWISDVGQSSREEISFQPAASTGGDNYGWNCMEGSSCHLTGCTCNDPTLTDPVYEYDHLTGCAVIGGYVYRGSALPALQGLYLFADICAGKVWAYDIGLDTLVQVLSNASPYSFGEDLDGELYLLSTINIRKIVFFDCNDNGVPDAQDIADLTSLDCNLDSVPDECQNDCNGNSIPDDCDVANGTSPDDNGNGVPDECDEQADFDGDGVVGITDLLFLLGVWGDCPAPPTECPADLNDDGVVGINDFLLLLGRWG
;
A
#
# COMPACT_ATOMS: atom_id res chain seq x y z
N MET A 1 -9.73 -50.49 -60.73
CA MET A 1 -10.62 -50.70 -59.61
C MET A 1 -9.82 -50.81 -58.34
N ARG A 2 -9.69 -49.75 -57.63
CA ARG A 2 -9.00 -49.73 -56.32
C ARG A 2 -10.03 -49.28 -55.32
N SER A 3 -10.37 -50.15 -54.36
CA SER A 3 -11.28 -49.92 -53.25
C SER A 3 -10.55 -49.10 -52.14
N TRP A 4 -11.13 -47.97 -51.73
CA TRP A 4 -10.72 -47.24 -50.58
C TRP A 4 -11.58 -47.63 -49.38
N SER A 5 -10.95 -48.15 -48.35
CA SER A 5 -11.61 -48.45 -47.07
C SER A 5 -11.55 -47.16 -46.20
N LEU A 6 -12.72 -46.68 -45.82
CA LEU A 6 -12.89 -45.62 -44.84
C LEU A 6 -12.76 -46.20 -43.40
N SER A 7 -11.75 -45.86 -42.72
CA SER A 7 -11.62 -46.13 -41.29
C SER A 7 -12.39 -45.03 -40.50
N LYS A 8 -13.40 -45.48 -39.73
CA LYS A 8 -14.14 -44.63 -38.81
C LYS A 8 -13.27 -44.38 -37.56
N ALA A 9 -12.73 -43.18 -37.42
CA ALA A 9 -12.21 -42.69 -36.13
C ALA A 9 -13.38 -42.19 -35.29
N ALA A 10 -13.69 -42.89 -34.21
CA ALA A 10 -14.65 -42.42 -33.20
C ALA A 10 -14.00 -41.32 -32.35
N LEU A 11 -14.52 -40.10 -32.46
CA LEU A 11 -14.15 -38.99 -31.62
C LEU A 11 -14.90 -39.14 -30.29
N ALA A 12 -14.20 -39.55 -29.23
CA ALA A 12 -14.74 -39.55 -27.88
C ALA A 12 -14.67 -38.13 -27.34
N ILE A 13 -15.83 -37.45 -27.26
CA ILE A 13 -15.97 -36.17 -26.55
C ILE A 13 -16.07 -36.50 -25.08
N THR A 14 -14.97 -36.32 -24.35
CA THR A 14 -14.97 -36.32 -22.89
C THR A 14 -15.47 -34.95 -22.42
N VAL A 15 -16.74 -34.91 -21.99
CA VAL A 15 -17.26 -33.72 -21.25
C VAL A 15 -16.61 -33.76 -19.88
N ALA A 16 -15.60 -32.92 -19.68
CA ALA A 16 -15.10 -32.65 -18.36
C ALA A 16 -16.13 -31.76 -17.65
N VAL A 17 -16.91 -32.37 -16.76
CA VAL A 17 -17.68 -31.63 -15.77
C VAL A 17 -16.65 -30.99 -14.83
N GLY A 18 -16.37 -29.72 -15.05
CA GLY A 18 -15.59 -28.90 -14.13
C GLY A 18 -16.38 -28.74 -12.84
N VAL A 19 -16.06 -29.55 -11.85
CA VAL A 19 -16.37 -29.25 -10.47
C VAL A 19 -15.57 -27.99 -10.16
N LEU A 20 -16.23 -26.87 -10.06
CA LEU A 20 -15.71 -25.67 -9.42
C LEU A 20 -15.50 -26.00 -7.93
N THR A 21 -14.40 -26.66 -7.62
CA THR A 21 -13.85 -26.61 -6.30
C THR A 21 -13.35 -25.18 -6.14
N SER A 22 -14.01 -24.40 -5.29
CA SER A 22 -13.39 -23.26 -4.65
C SER A 22 -12.11 -23.79 -4.02
N PHE A 23 -10.98 -23.58 -4.68
CA PHE A 23 -9.70 -23.69 -4.01
C PHE A 23 -9.70 -22.62 -2.93
N ALA A 24 -9.95 -23.02 -1.69
CA ALA A 24 -9.37 -22.32 -0.56
C ALA A 24 -7.91 -22.17 -0.92
N GLN A 25 -7.44 -20.95 -1.02
CA GLN A 25 -6.07 -20.63 -1.35
C GLN A 25 -5.25 -21.21 -0.21
N ALA A 26 -4.58 -22.33 -0.46
CA ALA A 26 -3.65 -22.91 0.50
C ALA A 26 -2.72 -21.77 0.90
N GLY A 27 -2.64 -21.46 2.17
CA GLY A 27 -1.97 -20.29 2.71
C GLY A 27 -0.59 -20.15 2.11
N SER A 28 -0.28 -18.97 1.63
CA SER A 28 1.01 -18.62 1.01
C SER A 28 2.18 -18.69 2.02
N GLY A 29 1.94 -19.05 3.28
CA GLY A 29 2.92 -18.99 4.36
C GLY A 29 3.34 -17.56 4.73
N ILE A 30 2.69 -16.54 4.16
CA ILE A 30 2.93 -15.13 4.47
C ILE A 30 1.81 -14.67 5.40
N SER A 31 2.10 -14.60 6.69
CA SER A 31 1.18 -14.08 7.71
C SER A 31 1.76 -12.78 8.25
N ILE A 32 1.12 -11.66 7.93
CA ILE A 32 1.54 -10.32 8.37
C ILE A 32 0.37 -9.52 8.93
N THR A 33 0.69 -8.58 9.80
CA THR A 33 -0.23 -7.61 10.35
C THR A 33 0.39 -6.21 10.35
N THR A 34 -0.23 -5.25 11.02
CA THR A 34 0.31 -3.90 11.14
C THR A 34 0.25 -3.39 12.57
N GLU A 35 1.34 -2.78 13.03
CA GLU A 35 1.41 -2.04 14.29
C GLU A 35 1.29 -0.54 14.07
N VAL A 36 0.48 0.14 14.89
CA VAL A 36 0.40 1.61 14.86
C VAL A 36 1.64 2.20 15.52
N ILE A 37 2.47 2.91 14.74
CA ILE A 37 3.66 3.60 15.27
C ILE A 37 3.38 5.06 15.64
N THR A 38 2.33 5.66 15.11
CA THR A 38 1.86 6.98 15.54
C THR A 38 0.36 7.12 15.33
N ALA A 39 -0.31 7.62 16.36
CA ALA A 39 -1.69 8.06 16.30
C ALA A 39 -1.73 9.59 16.32
N GLY A 40 -2.71 10.19 15.62
CA GLY A 40 -2.89 11.65 15.57
C GLY A 40 -2.02 12.35 14.53
N SER A 41 -1.57 11.64 13.49
CA SER A 41 -1.18 12.24 12.22
C SER A 41 -2.43 12.73 11.48
N ASP A 42 -2.29 13.84 10.76
CA ASP A 42 -3.39 14.47 10.03
C ASP A 42 -3.17 14.26 8.53
N GLU A 43 -3.83 13.25 7.96
CA GLU A 43 -3.70 12.84 6.55
C GLU A 43 -2.22 12.70 6.11
N PRO A 44 -1.43 11.76 6.67
CA PRO A 44 -0.04 11.57 6.27
C PRO A 44 0.04 11.10 4.82
N THR A 45 0.88 11.76 4.02
CA THR A 45 0.96 11.55 2.56
C THR A 45 2.20 10.79 2.12
N PHE A 46 3.32 10.90 2.83
CA PHE A 46 4.57 10.21 2.50
C PHE A 46 5.41 9.99 3.76
N LEU A 47 6.24 8.94 3.78
CA LEU A 47 7.15 8.64 4.88
C LEU A 47 8.50 8.16 4.33
N THR A 48 9.58 8.64 4.93
CA THR A 48 10.95 8.21 4.60
C THR A 48 11.91 8.46 5.77
N GLN A 49 13.16 8.00 5.64
CA GLN A 49 14.26 8.33 6.54
C GLN A 49 15.37 9.10 5.81
N ALA A 50 16.05 9.94 6.56
CA ALA A 50 17.25 10.61 6.05
C ALA A 50 18.43 9.62 5.96
N PRO A 51 19.25 9.66 4.91
CA PRO A 51 20.44 8.80 4.80
C PRO A 51 21.32 8.85 6.04
N GLY A 52 21.63 7.68 6.61
CA GLY A 52 22.47 7.53 7.80
C GLY A 52 21.83 7.88 9.14
N ASP A 53 20.52 8.11 9.19
CA ASP A 53 19.76 8.38 10.41
C ASP A 53 18.64 7.34 10.61
N ALA A 54 18.97 6.23 11.24
CA ALA A 54 18.03 5.16 11.54
C ALA A 54 17.08 5.47 12.73
N SER A 55 17.27 6.60 13.43
CA SER A 55 16.50 6.92 14.63
C SER A 55 15.23 7.73 14.35
N ARG A 56 15.15 8.40 13.21
CA ARG A 56 14.03 9.29 12.87
C ARG A 56 13.34 8.90 11.58
N LEU A 57 12.03 8.74 11.65
CA LEU A 57 11.14 8.68 10.49
C LEU A 57 10.55 10.06 10.25
N PHE A 58 10.63 10.53 9.02
CA PHE A 58 10.03 11.81 8.61
C PHE A 58 8.80 11.53 7.77
N PHE A 59 7.71 12.23 8.06
CA PHE A 59 6.51 12.10 7.26
C PHE A 59 5.88 13.46 6.97
N THR A 60 5.28 13.54 5.79
CA THR A 60 4.53 14.71 5.34
C THR A 60 3.06 14.55 5.70
N GLU A 61 2.42 15.66 6.11
CA GLU A 61 0.97 15.78 6.23
C GLU A 61 0.42 16.58 5.05
N ARG A 62 -0.77 16.25 4.62
CA ARG A 62 -1.40 16.82 3.43
C ARG A 62 -1.42 18.33 3.42
N ASP A 63 -1.61 18.93 4.58
CA ASP A 63 -1.73 20.39 4.76
C ASP A 63 -0.41 21.16 4.70
N GLY A 64 0.72 20.48 4.49
CA GLY A 64 2.03 21.14 4.33
C GLY A 64 2.96 21.01 5.53
N ARG A 65 2.66 20.20 6.53
CA ARG A 65 3.56 19.97 7.66
C ARG A 65 4.47 18.77 7.42
N ILE A 66 5.67 18.82 7.93
CA ILE A 66 6.56 17.65 8.04
C ILE A 66 6.83 17.40 9.52
N ARG A 67 6.64 16.15 9.93
CA ARG A 67 6.78 15.70 11.30
C ARG A 67 7.80 14.58 11.43
N ILE A 68 8.22 14.32 12.67
CA ILE A 68 9.22 13.30 13.00
C ILE A 68 8.67 12.34 14.05
N VAL A 69 8.83 11.04 13.77
CA VAL A 69 8.79 9.98 14.79
C VAL A 69 10.22 9.64 15.13
N HIS A 70 10.62 9.78 16.39
CA HIS A 70 11.96 9.52 16.87
C HIS A 70 11.94 8.37 17.87
N ASN A 71 12.60 7.25 17.54
CA ASN A 71 12.60 6.01 18.34
C ASN A 71 11.19 5.55 18.74
N GLY A 72 10.24 5.60 17.80
CA GLY A 72 8.85 5.18 18.01
C GLY A 72 7.94 6.25 18.63
N GLU A 73 8.44 7.43 19.01
CA GLU A 73 7.65 8.49 19.61
C GLU A 73 7.49 9.68 18.67
N LEU A 74 6.25 10.15 18.49
CA LEU A 74 5.95 11.34 17.72
C LEU A 74 6.46 12.57 18.43
N LEU A 75 7.39 13.30 17.83
CA LEU A 75 7.89 14.55 18.40
C LEU A 75 6.79 15.63 18.41
N PRO A 76 6.70 16.45 19.48
CA PRO A 76 5.67 17.48 19.59
C PRO A 76 5.90 18.66 18.64
N GLY A 77 7.13 18.86 18.16
CA GLY A 77 7.48 19.91 17.21
C GLY A 77 7.29 19.49 15.75
N LEU A 78 7.29 20.47 14.86
CA LEU A 78 7.30 20.25 13.42
C LEU A 78 8.76 20.31 12.92
N PHE A 79 9.11 19.45 11.94
CA PHE A 79 10.36 19.60 11.21
C PHE A 79 10.33 20.87 10.37
N VAL A 80 9.21 21.10 9.65
CA VAL A 80 8.91 22.38 8.98
C VAL A 80 7.40 22.52 8.82
N ASP A 81 6.93 23.77 8.78
CA ASP A 81 5.55 24.15 8.48
C ASP A 81 5.51 24.92 7.15
N LEU A 82 5.01 24.27 6.11
CA LEU A 82 4.79 24.83 4.77
C LEU A 82 3.32 25.17 4.52
N SER A 83 2.43 25.07 5.53
CA SER A 83 0.98 25.24 5.36
C SER A 83 0.56 26.60 4.79
N SER A 84 1.42 27.61 4.95
CA SER A 84 1.18 28.96 4.39
C SER A 84 1.36 29.05 2.87
N ILE A 85 1.97 28.05 2.24
CA ILE A 85 2.26 28.00 0.80
C ILE A 85 1.67 26.75 0.10
N VAL A 86 1.20 25.77 0.86
CA VAL A 86 0.59 24.53 0.35
C VAL A 86 -0.92 24.69 0.24
N ASN A 87 -1.46 24.34 -0.91
CA ASN A 87 -2.88 24.16 -1.12
C ASN A 87 -3.26 22.70 -0.87
N SER A 88 -3.93 22.44 0.24
CA SER A 88 -4.46 21.11 0.59
C SER A 88 -5.92 20.90 0.17
N GLY A 89 -6.48 21.85 -0.60
CA GLY A 89 -7.84 21.74 -1.14
C GLY A 89 -7.91 20.84 -2.37
N GLY A 90 -9.14 20.41 -2.70
CA GLY A 90 -9.36 19.55 -3.85
C GLY A 90 -8.93 18.10 -3.63
N PRO A 91 -9.00 17.25 -4.68
CA PRO A 91 -8.76 15.81 -4.54
C PRO A 91 -7.28 15.43 -4.30
N GLU A 92 -6.33 16.13 -4.91
CA GLU A 92 -4.90 15.81 -4.83
C GLU A 92 -4.02 16.98 -4.35
N GLY A 93 -4.61 18.12 -3.96
CA GLY A 93 -3.85 19.21 -3.34
C GLY A 93 -3.18 18.75 -2.05
N SER A 94 -1.86 18.86 -1.96
CA SER A 94 -1.11 18.33 -0.81
C SER A 94 0.37 18.73 -0.82
N LEU A 95 1.04 18.46 0.30
CA LEU A 95 2.47 18.19 0.37
C LEU A 95 2.65 16.69 0.11
N GLY A 96 2.93 16.29 -1.14
CA GLY A 96 2.84 14.91 -1.62
C GLY A 96 4.16 14.13 -1.61
N GLY A 97 5.31 14.80 -1.61
CA GLY A 97 6.62 14.15 -1.71
C GLY A 97 7.69 14.77 -0.81
N LEU A 98 8.59 13.91 -0.33
CA LEU A 98 9.76 14.26 0.47
C LEU A 98 10.94 13.38 0.06
N ALA A 99 12.09 13.96 -0.24
CA ALA A 99 13.32 13.22 -0.53
C ALA A 99 14.52 13.91 0.12
N PHE A 100 15.34 13.15 0.83
CA PHE A 100 16.61 13.67 1.36
C PHE A 100 17.72 13.50 0.35
N HIS A 101 18.61 14.50 0.25
CA HIS A 101 19.80 14.39 -0.57
C HIS A 101 20.64 13.18 -0.14
N PRO A 102 21.25 12.40 -1.06
CA PRO A 102 22.09 11.26 -0.69
C PRO A 102 23.21 11.60 0.30
N ASP A 103 23.75 12.83 0.25
CA ASP A 103 24.77 13.36 1.16
C ASP A 103 24.17 14.28 2.25
N TYR A 104 22.93 14.02 2.67
CA TYR A 104 22.20 14.84 3.65
C TYR A 104 22.97 15.08 4.95
N GLN A 105 23.71 14.08 5.42
CA GLN A 105 24.52 14.21 6.65
C GLN A 105 25.55 15.35 6.61
N ASN A 106 26.03 15.71 5.41
CA ASN A 106 27.04 16.75 5.23
C ASN A 106 26.45 18.07 4.74
N ASN A 107 25.42 18.02 3.87
CA ASN A 107 24.87 19.23 3.25
C ASN A 107 23.54 19.70 3.85
N GLY A 108 22.82 18.82 4.56
CA GLY A 108 21.54 19.15 5.19
C GLY A 108 20.39 19.40 4.21
N LEU A 109 20.56 19.07 2.92
CA LEU A 109 19.58 19.35 1.86
C LEU A 109 18.49 18.28 1.80
N PHE A 110 17.25 18.73 1.64
CA PHE A 110 16.11 17.86 1.33
C PHE A 110 15.15 18.57 0.38
N TYR A 111 14.29 17.80 -0.25
CA TYR A 111 13.42 18.23 -1.34
C TYR A 111 11.97 17.88 -1.02
N VAL A 112 11.08 18.76 -1.44
CA VAL A 112 9.63 18.58 -1.25
C VAL A 112 8.91 18.83 -2.57
N ALA A 113 7.84 18.06 -2.79
CA ALA A 113 6.90 18.31 -3.87
C ALA A 113 5.53 18.63 -3.29
N TYR A 114 4.94 19.74 -3.74
CA TYR A 114 3.66 20.20 -3.22
C TYR A 114 2.83 20.93 -4.28
N THR A 115 1.53 21.05 -4.03
CA THR A 115 0.63 21.94 -4.77
C THR A 115 0.64 23.31 -4.09
N ASN A 116 0.96 24.39 -4.81
CA ASN A 116 0.96 25.75 -4.29
C ASN A 116 -0.44 26.36 -4.23
N LEU A 117 -0.56 27.59 -3.69
CA LEU A 117 -1.85 28.27 -3.55
C LEU A 117 -2.52 28.63 -4.90
N ASP A 118 -1.76 28.69 -5.98
CA ASP A 118 -2.26 28.88 -7.35
C ASP A 118 -2.68 27.55 -8.00
N SER A 119 -2.57 26.45 -7.24
CA SER A 119 -2.82 25.07 -7.67
C SER A 119 -1.77 24.51 -8.64
N ASP A 120 -0.59 25.09 -8.72
CA ASP A 120 0.51 24.56 -9.52
C ASP A 120 1.32 23.51 -8.76
N SER A 121 1.90 22.55 -9.48
CA SER A 121 2.88 21.62 -8.92
C SER A 121 4.23 22.31 -8.73
N VAL A 122 4.79 22.22 -7.54
CA VAL A 122 6.09 22.81 -7.19
C VAL A 122 7.02 21.75 -6.63
N LEU A 123 8.25 21.77 -7.13
CA LEU A 123 9.39 21.06 -6.53
C LEU A 123 10.30 22.11 -5.90
N ALA A 124 10.65 21.94 -4.62
CA ALA A 124 11.50 22.88 -3.91
C ALA A 124 12.56 22.17 -3.05
N GLU A 125 13.65 22.88 -2.79
CA GLU A 125 14.75 22.48 -1.92
C GLU A 125 14.70 23.27 -0.63
N LEU A 126 15.04 22.63 0.49
CA LEU A 126 15.21 23.24 1.80
C LEU A 126 16.46 22.69 2.48
N THR A 127 16.88 23.38 3.56
CA THR A 127 18.02 22.99 4.38
C THR A 127 17.58 22.77 5.84
N VAL A 128 18.18 21.78 6.51
CA VAL A 128 18.03 21.63 7.97
C VAL A 128 18.81 22.72 8.71
N THR A 129 18.34 23.15 9.87
CA THR A 129 19.06 24.07 10.74
C THR A 129 20.18 23.35 11.53
N ALA A 130 20.81 24.06 12.46
CA ALA A 130 21.74 23.44 13.42
C ALA A 130 21.02 22.48 14.40
N ASP A 131 19.73 22.65 14.61
CA ASP A 131 18.88 21.66 15.26
C ASP A 131 18.42 20.62 14.21
N PRO A 132 18.83 19.35 14.30
CA PRO A 132 18.49 18.35 13.30
C PRO A 132 16.98 17.99 13.23
N ASN A 133 16.19 18.47 14.19
CA ASN A 133 14.74 18.30 14.22
C ASN A 133 13.97 19.51 13.63
N VAL A 134 14.68 20.52 13.11
CA VAL A 134 14.07 21.75 12.59
C VAL A 134 14.71 22.15 11.27
N ALA A 135 13.92 22.27 10.21
CA ALA A 135 14.36 22.80 8.94
C ALA A 135 14.22 24.33 8.88
N ASP A 136 15.01 24.96 8.03
CA ASP A 136 14.96 26.40 7.79
C ASP A 136 13.97 26.74 6.68
N PHE A 137 12.76 27.17 7.03
CA PHE A 137 11.77 27.62 6.02
C PHE A 137 12.28 28.76 5.13
N ALA A 138 13.15 29.64 5.67
CA ALA A 138 13.69 30.75 4.88
C ALA A 138 14.72 30.31 3.81
N SER A 139 15.21 29.08 3.90
CA SER A 139 16.11 28.48 2.90
C SER A 139 15.38 27.95 1.65
N LEU A 140 14.04 27.97 1.63
CA LEU A 140 13.26 27.41 0.53
C LEU A 140 13.67 28.01 -0.82
N ARG A 141 14.10 27.15 -1.73
CA ARG A 141 14.46 27.46 -3.12
C ARG A 141 13.58 26.64 -4.07
N ILE A 142 12.79 27.30 -4.88
CA ILE A 142 12.00 26.65 -5.91
C ILE A 142 12.93 26.11 -6.98
N LEU A 143 12.79 24.82 -7.30
CA LEU A 143 13.52 24.17 -8.40
C LEU A 143 12.69 24.15 -9.68
N LEU A 144 11.40 23.80 -9.57
CA LEU A 144 10.51 23.67 -10.72
C LEU A 144 9.10 24.10 -10.32
N THR A 145 8.47 24.92 -11.14
CA THR A 145 7.03 25.22 -11.09
C THR A 145 6.37 24.78 -12.38
N LEU A 146 5.33 23.97 -12.29
CA LEU A 146 4.51 23.51 -13.41
C LEU A 146 3.06 23.96 -13.20
N PRO A 147 2.58 24.94 -14.02
CA PRO A 147 1.17 25.33 -14.01
C PRO A 147 0.28 24.12 -14.35
N GLU A 148 -0.65 23.78 -13.44
CA GLU A 148 -1.50 22.61 -13.60
C GLU A 148 -2.62 22.84 -14.62
N LEU A 149 -3.00 21.73 -15.29
CA LEU A 149 -4.07 21.72 -16.29
C LEU A 149 -5.44 21.42 -15.69
N GLY A 150 -5.44 20.81 -14.49
CA GLY A 150 -6.61 20.38 -13.74
C GLY A 150 -6.29 20.20 -12.26
N PRO A 151 -7.27 19.78 -11.44
CA PRO A 151 -7.11 19.69 -9.99
C PRO A 151 -6.47 18.36 -9.52
N THR A 152 -6.07 17.48 -10.44
CA THR A 152 -5.55 16.14 -10.18
C THR A 152 -4.34 15.82 -11.04
N HIS A 153 -3.70 14.69 -10.76
CA HIS A 153 -2.53 14.19 -11.47
C HIS A 153 -1.31 15.14 -11.35
N ASN A 154 -1.11 15.61 -10.14
CA ASN A 154 -0.03 16.50 -9.77
C ASN A 154 1.33 15.76 -9.74
N ILE A 155 2.35 16.30 -9.05
CA ILE A 155 3.56 15.54 -8.72
C ILE A 155 3.20 14.55 -7.61
N GLY A 156 3.14 13.26 -7.95
CA GLY A 156 2.78 12.19 -7.02
C GLY A 156 3.95 11.70 -6.16
N TRP A 157 5.18 11.73 -6.69
CA TRP A 157 6.35 11.21 -6.00
C TRP A 157 7.64 11.89 -6.45
N ILE A 158 8.60 11.98 -5.52
CA ILE A 158 9.99 12.35 -5.76
C ILE A 158 10.93 11.41 -5.02
N GLY A 159 12.08 11.11 -5.60
CA GLY A 159 13.10 10.26 -4.97
C GLY A 159 14.44 10.31 -5.69
N PHE A 160 15.54 10.08 -4.97
CA PHE A 160 16.85 9.96 -5.59
C PHE A 160 17.05 8.55 -6.14
N GLY A 161 17.48 8.48 -7.39
CA GLY A 161 17.93 7.23 -7.99
C GLY A 161 19.30 6.79 -7.46
N PRO A 162 19.67 5.53 -7.70
CA PRO A 162 21.00 5.00 -7.33
C PRO A 162 22.16 5.74 -8.04
N ASP A 163 21.86 6.50 -9.08
CA ASP A 163 22.77 7.35 -9.83
C ASP A 163 22.97 8.75 -9.24
N GLY A 164 22.25 9.06 -8.14
CA GLY A 164 22.36 10.31 -7.39
C GLY A 164 21.58 11.49 -7.97
N TYR A 165 20.78 11.29 -9.02
CA TYR A 165 19.89 12.31 -9.56
C TYR A 165 18.49 12.22 -8.95
N LEU A 166 17.76 13.34 -8.97
CA LEU A 166 16.40 13.43 -8.45
C LEU A 166 15.39 13.07 -9.55
N TYR A 167 14.56 12.06 -9.27
CA TYR A 167 13.46 11.64 -10.12
C TYR A 167 12.15 12.23 -9.62
N VAL A 168 11.30 12.64 -10.55
CA VAL A 168 10.01 13.29 -10.26
C VAL A 168 8.92 12.61 -11.09
N ALA A 169 7.95 12.03 -10.43
CA ALA A 169 6.78 11.44 -11.09
C ALA A 169 5.70 12.51 -11.25
N LYS A 170 5.45 12.92 -12.48
CA LYS A 170 4.46 13.96 -12.83
C LYS A 170 3.33 13.36 -13.64
N GLY A 171 2.12 13.47 -13.14
CA GLY A 171 0.91 13.04 -13.86
C GLY A 171 0.59 13.93 -15.08
N ASP A 172 -0.43 13.53 -15.83
CA ASP A 172 -0.82 14.17 -17.09
C ASP A 172 -1.59 15.49 -16.92
N GLY A 173 -1.84 15.94 -15.66
CA GLY A 173 -2.54 17.17 -15.32
C GLY A 173 -4.06 17.04 -15.23
N GLY A 174 -4.61 15.83 -15.28
CA GLY A 174 -5.95 15.47 -14.77
C GLY A 174 -7.16 16.14 -15.38
N ASN A 175 -7.10 16.59 -16.61
CA ASN A 175 -8.30 17.07 -17.31
C ASN A 175 -8.65 16.17 -18.51
N ASN A 176 -9.86 16.26 -19.03
CA ASN A 176 -10.36 15.38 -20.09
C ASN A 176 -9.56 15.43 -21.41
N THR A 177 -8.65 16.37 -21.58
CA THR A 177 -7.79 16.52 -22.75
C THR A 177 -6.31 16.38 -22.41
N ALA A 178 -5.96 16.27 -21.14
CA ALA A 178 -4.57 16.27 -20.66
C ALA A 178 -3.77 15.04 -21.10
N GLY A 179 -4.41 13.90 -21.23
CA GLY A 179 -3.74 12.65 -21.59
C GLY A 179 -2.93 12.70 -22.88
N VAL A 180 -3.22 13.63 -23.82
CA VAL A 180 -2.42 13.82 -25.03
C VAL A 180 -0.98 14.29 -24.72
N PHE A 181 -0.78 15.00 -23.61
CA PHE A 181 0.53 15.49 -23.21
C PHE A 181 1.46 14.36 -22.73
N ALA A 182 0.91 13.21 -22.32
CA ALA A 182 1.72 12.07 -21.93
C ALA A 182 2.59 11.53 -23.08
N GLN A 183 2.11 11.65 -24.33
CA GLN A 183 2.85 11.27 -25.54
C GLN A 183 3.60 12.45 -26.17
N ASP A 184 3.37 13.69 -25.74
CA ASP A 184 4.04 14.87 -26.27
C ASP A 184 5.42 15.03 -25.61
N ILE A 185 6.49 14.86 -26.38
CA ILE A 185 7.87 14.99 -25.88
C ILE A 185 8.28 16.45 -25.60
N GLU A 186 7.49 17.44 -25.99
CA GLU A 186 7.69 18.86 -25.64
C GLU A 186 6.99 19.24 -24.33
N SER A 187 6.26 18.29 -23.74
CA SER A 187 5.51 18.46 -22.48
C SER A 187 6.18 17.69 -21.33
N LEU A 188 6.13 18.26 -20.12
CA LEU A 188 6.58 17.59 -18.89
C LEU A 188 5.46 16.81 -18.17
N PHE A 189 4.23 16.81 -18.70
CA PHE A 189 3.09 16.11 -18.14
C PHE A 189 3.03 14.64 -18.59
N GLY A 190 2.67 13.74 -17.65
CA GLY A 190 2.62 12.30 -17.89
C GLY A 190 4.02 11.68 -18.07
N LYS A 191 4.96 12.03 -17.18
CA LYS A 191 6.38 11.72 -17.27
C LYS A 191 6.97 11.29 -15.93
N ILE A 192 8.06 10.53 -16.03
CA ILE A 192 9.12 10.57 -15.02
C ILE A 192 10.17 11.55 -15.53
N LEU A 193 10.48 12.58 -14.75
CA LEU A 193 11.56 13.52 -15.00
C LEU A 193 12.80 13.10 -14.21
N ARG A 194 14.00 13.43 -14.70
CA ARG A 194 15.26 13.18 -14.01
C ARG A 194 16.11 14.46 -14.07
N LEU A 195 16.41 15.00 -12.89
CA LEU A 195 16.96 16.33 -12.68
C LEU A 195 18.23 16.27 -11.82
N ASP A 196 19.15 17.22 -12.04
CA ASP A 196 20.28 17.47 -11.16
C ASP A 196 20.00 18.70 -10.28
N PRO A 197 19.57 18.52 -9.02
CA PRO A 197 19.21 19.65 -8.18
C PRO A 197 20.40 20.47 -7.69
N CYS A 198 21.63 19.97 -7.88
CA CYS A 198 22.87 20.64 -7.44
C CYS A 198 23.40 21.65 -8.45
N ASN A 199 22.91 21.62 -9.69
CA ASN A 199 23.30 22.51 -10.77
C ASN A 199 22.11 23.34 -11.26
N ASP A 200 22.37 24.36 -12.07
CA ASP A 200 21.36 25.21 -12.69
C ASP A 200 21.77 25.53 -14.13
N ASP A 201 21.10 24.88 -15.09
CA ASP A 201 21.29 25.10 -16.52
C ASP A 201 20.37 26.20 -17.07
N PHE A 202 19.48 26.75 -16.22
CA PHE A 202 18.46 27.74 -16.59
C PHE A 202 18.52 29.03 -15.76
N PRO A 203 19.69 29.65 -15.52
CA PRO A 203 19.83 30.74 -14.54
C PRO A 203 19.05 32.01 -14.87
N ALA A 204 18.42 32.09 -16.04
CA ALA A 204 17.54 33.20 -16.44
C ALA A 204 16.03 32.88 -16.26
N ASP A 205 15.68 31.66 -15.88
CA ASP A 205 14.31 31.20 -15.74
C ASP A 205 14.00 30.91 -14.27
N PRO A 206 13.23 31.76 -13.58
CA PRO A 206 12.99 31.62 -12.14
C PRO A 206 12.16 30.37 -11.77
N ASP A 207 11.49 29.76 -12.76
CA ASP A 207 10.67 28.56 -12.55
C ASP A 207 11.45 27.27 -12.81
N ARG A 208 12.73 27.35 -13.20
CA ARG A 208 13.63 26.23 -13.46
C ARG A 208 15.01 26.49 -12.88
N ASN A 209 15.29 25.93 -11.73
CA ASN A 209 16.57 26.10 -11.02
C ASN A 209 17.22 24.73 -10.76
N TYR A 210 17.50 23.99 -11.80
CA TYR A 210 18.14 22.67 -11.77
C TYR A 210 19.01 22.46 -13.01
N GLY A 211 19.92 21.49 -12.98
CA GLY A 211 20.68 21.02 -14.12
C GLY A 211 20.02 19.80 -14.79
N ILE A 212 20.43 19.56 -16.03
CA ILE A 212 20.03 18.40 -16.81
C ILE A 212 21.10 17.32 -16.76
N PRO A 213 20.81 16.11 -16.24
CA PRO A 213 21.77 15.02 -16.34
C PRO A 213 22.15 14.73 -17.78
N PRO A 214 23.44 14.69 -18.13
CA PRO A 214 23.87 14.58 -19.53
C PRO A 214 23.54 13.22 -20.18
N THR A 215 23.10 12.28 -19.38
CA THR A 215 22.67 10.95 -19.82
C THR A 215 21.16 10.81 -19.94
N ASN A 216 20.39 11.89 -19.81
CA ASN A 216 18.94 11.84 -20.09
C ASN A 216 18.70 11.53 -21.58
N PRO A 217 17.67 10.71 -21.89
CA PRO A 217 17.48 10.14 -23.22
C PRO A 217 17.19 11.19 -24.33
N PHE A 218 16.70 12.37 -23.93
CA PHE A 218 16.33 13.44 -24.89
C PHE A 218 17.42 14.52 -25.04
N VAL A 219 18.53 14.45 -24.29
CA VAL A 219 19.64 15.41 -24.40
C VAL A 219 20.25 15.37 -25.81
N GLY A 220 20.17 16.50 -26.49
CA GLY A 220 20.72 16.67 -27.84
C GLY A 220 19.88 16.07 -28.97
N VAL A 221 18.63 15.64 -28.65
CA VAL A 221 17.63 15.23 -29.65
C VAL A 221 16.34 16.06 -29.46
N ALA A 222 15.30 15.82 -30.25
CA ALA A 222 14.03 16.50 -30.07
C ALA A 222 13.35 16.04 -28.75
N GLY A 223 12.72 16.99 -28.07
CA GLY A 223 12.01 16.77 -26.80
C GLY A 223 12.62 17.57 -25.64
N ARG A 224 11.96 17.49 -24.51
CA ARG A 224 12.40 18.12 -23.27
C ARG A 224 13.51 17.28 -22.64
N ASP A 225 14.65 17.89 -22.38
CA ASP A 225 15.85 17.23 -21.84
C ASP A 225 15.64 16.66 -20.42
N GLU A 226 14.62 17.12 -19.70
CA GLU A 226 14.22 16.65 -18.36
C GLU A 226 13.62 15.24 -18.35
N ILE A 227 13.07 14.79 -19.51
CA ILE A 227 12.29 13.55 -19.59
C ILE A 227 13.21 12.34 -19.43
N TRP A 228 12.85 11.47 -18.47
CA TRP A 228 13.44 10.14 -18.31
C TRP A 228 12.55 9.07 -18.94
N SER A 229 11.24 9.07 -18.66
CA SER A 229 10.24 8.18 -19.26
C SER A 229 8.95 8.94 -19.52
N LEU A 230 8.12 8.44 -20.45
CA LEU A 230 6.88 9.10 -20.88
C LEU A 230 5.72 8.11 -20.98
N GLY A 231 4.53 8.65 -21.28
CA GLY A 231 3.35 7.82 -21.49
C GLY A 231 2.71 7.31 -20.18
N LEU A 232 2.73 8.13 -19.15
CA LEU A 232 2.10 7.86 -17.84
C LEU A 232 0.87 8.73 -17.65
N ARG A 233 -0.09 8.26 -16.87
CA ARG A 233 -1.31 9.00 -16.55
C ARG A 233 -1.21 9.74 -15.22
N ASN A 234 -1.12 9.01 -14.14
CA ASN A 234 -1.01 9.52 -12.78
C ASN A 234 -0.10 8.60 -11.94
N PRO A 235 1.22 8.65 -12.19
CA PRO A 235 2.18 7.85 -11.43
C PRO A 235 2.19 8.33 -9.98
N TRP A 236 1.34 7.67 -9.16
CA TRP A 236 1.02 8.10 -7.80
C TRP A 236 2.18 7.89 -6.84
N ARG A 237 2.74 6.67 -6.82
CA ARG A 237 3.93 6.36 -6.03
C ARG A 237 4.88 5.52 -6.86
N CYS A 238 6.15 5.85 -6.74
CA CYS A 238 7.25 5.09 -7.33
C CYS A 238 8.26 4.74 -6.23
N SER A 239 9.11 3.77 -6.52
CA SER A 239 10.23 3.44 -5.64
C SER A 239 11.39 2.86 -6.43
N PHE A 240 12.60 3.09 -5.95
CA PHE A 240 13.75 2.29 -6.36
C PHE A 240 13.91 1.09 -5.43
N ASP A 241 14.02 -0.10 -6.00
CA ASP A 241 14.44 -1.27 -5.23
C ASP A 241 15.86 -1.05 -4.73
N ARG A 242 16.04 -0.93 -3.42
CA ARG A 242 17.37 -0.68 -2.81
C ARG A 242 18.37 -1.81 -3.04
N GLY A 243 17.89 -3.03 -3.37
CA GLY A 243 18.72 -4.20 -3.61
C GLY A 243 19.25 -4.26 -5.04
N THR A 244 18.48 -3.84 -6.02
CA THR A 244 18.81 -3.97 -7.45
C THR A 244 18.98 -2.63 -8.16
N GLY A 245 18.36 -1.56 -7.67
CA GLY A 245 18.31 -0.25 -8.30
C GLY A 245 17.22 -0.13 -9.37
N ASP A 246 16.34 -1.11 -9.51
CA ASP A 246 15.23 -1.09 -10.45
C ASP A 246 14.16 -0.08 -10.02
N LEU A 247 13.55 0.62 -10.98
CA LEU A 247 12.47 1.57 -10.72
C LEU A 247 11.12 0.89 -10.91
N TRP A 248 10.28 0.97 -9.88
CA TRP A 248 8.89 0.54 -9.89
C TRP A 248 7.96 1.74 -9.93
N ILE A 249 6.95 1.71 -10.79
CA ILE A 249 6.03 2.82 -11.04
C ILE A 249 4.61 2.27 -10.94
N SER A 250 3.82 2.80 -10.01
CA SER A 250 2.37 2.51 -9.94
C SER A 250 1.62 3.68 -10.57
N ASP A 251 0.94 3.42 -11.67
CA ASP A 251 0.22 4.40 -12.46
C ASP A 251 -1.28 4.18 -12.37
N VAL A 252 -1.99 5.17 -11.83
CA VAL A 252 -3.45 5.10 -11.64
C VAL A 252 -4.14 5.26 -12.99
N GLY A 253 -4.91 4.25 -13.36
CA GLY A 253 -5.65 4.19 -14.62
C GLY A 253 -6.87 5.11 -14.70
N GLN A 254 -7.51 5.14 -15.86
CA GLN A 254 -8.66 6.02 -16.11
C GLN A 254 -9.98 5.35 -15.76
N SER A 255 -10.22 4.15 -16.26
CA SER A 255 -11.54 3.52 -16.19
C SER A 255 -11.53 2.00 -16.35
N SER A 256 -10.41 1.42 -16.67
CA SER A 256 -10.32 0.01 -17.06
C SER A 256 -9.24 -0.77 -16.34
N ARG A 257 -8.07 -0.18 -16.17
CA ARG A 257 -6.86 -0.85 -15.65
C ARG A 257 -6.09 0.01 -14.70
N GLU A 258 -5.60 -0.61 -13.64
CA GLU A 258 -4.54 -0.10 -12.78
C GLU A 258 -3.23 -0.78 -13.18
N GLU A 259 -2.10 -0.05 -13.15
CA GLU A 259 -0.86 -0.49 -13.75
C GLU A 259 0.32 -0.46 -12.77
N ILE A 260 1.14 -1.50 -12.83
CA ILE A 260 2.46 -1.52 -12.21
C ILE A 260 3.48 -1.71 -13.31
N SER A 261 4.27 -0.68 -13.54
CA SER A 261 5.34 -0.66 -14.53
C SER A 261 6.69 -0.83 -13.86
N PHE A 262 7.64 -1.39 -14.59
CA PHE A 262 8.97 -1.74 -14.12
C PHE A 262 10.02 -1.24 -15.12
N GLN A 263 11.10 -0.67 -14.57
CA GLN A 263 12.25 -0.27 -15.35
C GLN A 263 13.53 -0.82 -14.71
N PRO A 264 14.28 -1.68 -15.40
CA PRO A 264 15.50 -2.25 -14.84
C PRO A 264 16.57 -1.17 -14.60
N ALA A 265 17.40 -1.34 -13.57
CA ALA A 265 18.48 -0.42 -13.22
C ALA A 265 19.47 -0.14 -14.37
N ALA A 266 19.56 -1.05 -15.32
CA ALA A 266 20.39 -0.90 -16.53
C ALA A 266 19.72 -0.08 -17.64
N SER A 267 18.47 0.39 -17.45
CA SER A 267 17.79 1.24 -18.45
C SER A 267 18.56 2.55 -18.68
N THR A 268 18.50 3.02 -19.89
CA THR A 268 19.03 4.34 -20.30
C THR A 268 17.94 5.39 -20.43
N GLY A 269 16.73 5.08 -19.95
CA GLY A 269 15.54 5.91 -20.09
C GLY A 269 14.96 5.89 -21.51
N GLY A 270 13.92 6.69 -21.72
CA GLY A 270 13.20 6.78 -22.98
C GLY A 270 12.03 5.79 -23.11
N ASP A 271 11.75 4.99 -22.07
CA ASP A 271 10.61 4.07 -22.03
C ASP A 271 9.30 4.84 -22.18
N ASN A 272 8.38 4.30 -23.01
CA ASN A 272 7.05 4.86 -23.24
C ASN A 272 5.99 3.85 -22.77
N TYR A 273 5.31 4.16 -21.66
CA TYR A 273 4.31 3.31 -21.03
C TYR A 273 2.91 3.36 -21.68
N GLY A 274 2.76 4.12 -22.77
CA GLY A 274 1.63 4.01 -23.69
C GLY A 274 0.44 4.93 -23.41
N TRP A 275 0.26 5.49 -22.22
CA TRP A 275 -0.83 6.42 -21.95
C TRP A 275 -0.72 7.65 -22.88
N ASN A 276 -1.79 8.10 -23.53
CA ASN A 276 -3.21 7.71 -23.42
C ASN A 276 -3.67 6.82 -24.61
N CYS A 277 -2.76 6.30 -25.40
CA CYS A 277 -3.10 5.34 -26.46
C CYS A 277 -3.50 3.99 -25.87
N MET A 278 -2.79 3.59 -24.83
CA MET A 278 -3.03 2.37 -24.07
C MET A 278 -3.52 2.72 -22.66
N GLU A 279 -4.29 1.84 -22.04
CA GLU A 279 -4.56 1.76 -20.62
C GLU A 279 -4.31 0.29 -20.23
N GLY A 280 -3.18 0.04 -19.58
CA GLY A 280 -2.61 -1.30 -19.45
C GLY A 280 -2.34 -1.92 -20.83
N SER A 281 -2.65 -3.20 -20.96
CA SER A 281 -2.59 -3.94 -22.22
C SER A 281 -3.75 -3.64 -23.18
N SER A 282 -4.67 -2.73 -22.82
CA SER A 282 -5.89 -2.43 -23.58
C SER A 282 -5.73 -1.14 -24.38
N CYS A 283 -6.24 -1.14 -25.63
CA CYS A 283 -6.34 0.11 -26.41
C CYS A 283 -7.34 1.08 -25.76
N HIS A 284 -6.91 2.30 -25.50
CA HIS A 284 -7.75 3.32 -24.87
C HIS A 284 -8.32 4.31 -25.88
N LEU A 285 -7.48 4.95 -26.71
CA LEU A 285 -7.93 5.93 -27.69
C LEU A 285 -7.95 5.39 -29.13
N THR A 286 -8.97 5.82 -29.88
CA THR A 286 -9.03 5.62 -31.33
C THR A 286 -8.12 6.63 -32.04
N GLY A 287 -7.30 6.15 -32.98
CA GLY A 287 -6.38 6.99 -33.77
C GLY A 287 -4.92 6.90 -33.34
N CYS A 288 -4.62 6.23 -32.27
CA CYS A 288 -3.27 5.79 -31.92
C CYS A 288 -2.96 4.42 -32.53
N THR A 289 -1.69 4.08 -32.62
CA THR A 289 -1.24 2.71 -32.92
C THR A 289 -1.25 1.91 -31.62
N CYS A 290 -2.31 1.15 -31.41
CA CYS A 290 -2.41 0.23 -30.28
C CYS A 290 -1.38 -0.90 -30.42
N ASN A 291 -0.83 -1.35 -29.29
CA ASN A 291 0.16 -2.43 -29.24
C ASN A 291 1.37 -2.15 -30.15
N ASP A 292 1.80 -0.88 -30.23
CA ASP A 292 3.03 -0.51 -30.89
C ASP A 292 4.21 -1.19 -30.16
N PRO A 293 5.07 -1.94 -30.84
CA PRO A 293 6.17 -2.67 -30.21
C PRO A 293 7.23 -1.76 -29.56
N THR A 294 7.12 -0.45 -29.70
CA THR A 294 7.98 0.54 -29.05
C THR A 294 7.42 0.97 -27.68
N LEU A 295 6.19 0.57 -27.34
CA LEU A 295 5.61 0.80 -26.04
C LEU A 295 6.08 -0.25 -25.03
N THR A 296 6.14 0.14 -23.76
CA THR A 296 6.51 -0.72 -22.66
C THR A 296 5.24 -1.10 -21.89
N ASP A 297 4.86 -2.37 -21.95
CA ASP A 297 3.72 -2.87 -21.21
C ASP A 297 4.00 -2.89 -19.70
N PRO A 298 2.96 -2.74 -18.83
CA PRO A 298 3.11 -2.94 -17.41
C PRO A 298 3.50 -4.40 -17.10
N VAL A 299 4.25 -4.61 -16.01
CA VAL A 299 4.59 -5.97 -15.54
C VAL A 299 3.44 -6.63 -14.80
N TYR A 300 2.52 -5.82 -14.27
CA TYR A 300 1.27 -6.30 -13.68
C TYR A 300 0.16 -5.26 -13.88
N GLU A 301 -1.05 -5.74 -14.16
CA GLU A 301 -2.25 -4.91 -14.29
C GLU A 301 -3.46 -5.60 -13.69
N TYR A 302 -4.44 -4.83 -13.23
CA TYR A 302 -5.74 -5.36 -12.80
C TYR A 302 -6.88 -4.44 -13.19
N ASP A 303 -8.08 -4.99 -13.26
CA ASP A 303 -9.28 -4.26 -13.66
C ASP A 303 -9.97 -3.54 -12.50
N HIS A 304 -10.87 -2.61 -12.83
CA HIS A 304 -11.65 -1.86 -11.85
C HIS A 304 -12.74 -2.68 -11.13
N LEU A 305 -12.86 -3.99 -11.37
CA LEU A 305 -13.63 -4.90 -10.51
C LEU A 305 -12.80 -5.36 -9.31
N THR A 306 -11.48 -5.34 -9.45
CA THR A 306 -10.52 -5.72 -8.40
C THR A 306 -10.17 -4.54 -7.48
N GLY A 307 -10.04 -3.33 -8.04
CA GLY A 307 -9.71 -2.10 -7.32
C GLY A 307 -10.02 -0.88 -8.18
N CYS A 308 -9.63 0.33 -7.76
CA CYS A 308 -9.95 1.55 -8.50
C CYS A 308 -8.82 2.59 -8.54
N ALA A 309 -7.81 2.46 -7.71
CA ALA A 309 -6.65 3.31 -7.73
C ALA A 309 -5.48 2.63 -7.01
N VAL A 310 -4.48 2.26 -7.77
CA VAL A 310 -3.27 1.63 -7.26
C VAL A 310 -2.47 2.59 -6.40
N ILE A 311 -2.09 2.11 -5.23
CA ILE A 311 -1.13 2.75 -4.34
C ILE A 311 0.16 1.96 -4.43
N GLY A 312 1.17 2.56 -5.01
CA GLY A 312 2.48 1.95 -5.12
C GLY A 312 3.17 1.80 -3.79
N GLY A 313 4.17 1.00 -3.76
CA GLY A 313 4.91 0.60 -2.58
C GLY A 313 6.37 0.36 -2.89
N TYR A 314 6.88 -0.72 -2.39
CA TYR A 314 8.31 -1.03 -2.41
C TYR A 314 8.56 -2.51 -2.58
N VAL A 315 9.72 -2.86 -3.16
CA VAL A 315 10.25 -4.23 -3.03
C VAL A 315 10.75 -4.39 -1.60
N TYR A 316 10.20 -5.38 -0.89
CA TYR A 316 10.60 -5.61 0.49
C TYR A 316 12.05 -6.09 0.57
N ARG A 317 12.87 -5.39 1.37
CA ARG A 317 14.29 -5.68 1.59
C ARG A 317 14.67 -5.70 3.06
N GLY A 318 13.69 -5.55 3.96
CA GLY A 318 13.89 -5.68 5.40
C GLY A 318 14.26 -7.09 5.83
N SER A 319 14.59 -7.27 7.09
CA SER A 319 14.97 -8.57 7.65
C SER A 319 13.90 -9.20 8.52
N ALA A 320 12.91 -8.40 8.96
CA ALA A 320 11.88 -8.87 9.87
C ALA A 320 10.87 -9.84 9.23
N LEU A 321 10.66 -9.74 7.90
CA LEU A 321 9.68 -10.53 7.16
C LEU A 321 10.33 -11.35 6.03
N PRO A 322 11.07 -12.43 6.33
CA PRO A 322 11.83 -13.18 5.32
C PRO A 322 10.98 -13.72 4.17
N ALA A 323 9.70 -14.03 4.43
CA ALA A 323 8.77 -14.52 3.40
C ALA A 323 8.41 -13.47 2.34
N LEU A 324 8.63 -12.18 2.63
CA LEU A 324 8.38 -11.07 1.69
C LEU A 324 9.62 -10.66 0.89
N GLN A 325 10.80 -11.22 1.20
CA GLN A 325 12.07 -10.83 0.56
C GLN A 325 12.02 -10.88 -0.96
N GLY A 326 12.23 -9.71 -1.59
CA GLY A 326 12.24 -9.56 -3.04
C GLY A 326 10.87 -9.40 -3.68
N LEU A 327 9.78 -9.45 -2.93
CA LEU A 327 8.43 -9.22 -3.43
C LEU A 327 8.12 -7.72 -3.45
N TYR A 328 7.43 -7.26 -4.48
CA TYR A 328 6.93 -5.89 -4.56
C TYR A 328 5.57 -5.78 -3.85
N LEU A 329 5.53 -5.01 -2.77
CA LEU A 329 4.28 -4.75 -2.05
C LEU A 329 3.61 -3.51 -2.63
N PHE A 330 2.33 -3.63 -2.93
CA PHE A 330 1.48 -2.52 -3.36
C PHE A 330 0.05 -2.68 -2.83
N ALA A 331 -0.74 -1.64 -2.94
CA ALA A 331 -2.11 -1.63 -2.43
C ALA A 331 -3.07 -0.96 -3.41
N ASP A 332 -4.37 -1.07 -3.12
CA ASP A 332 -5.42 -0.30 -3.78
C ASP A 332 -6.35 0.32 -2.72
N ILE A 333 -6.64 1.61 -2.90
CA ILE A 333 -7.41 2.37 -1.90
C ILE A 333 -8.88 1.92 -1.83
N CYS A 334 -9.49 1.53 -2.96
CA CYS A 334 -10.88 1.08 -3.01
C CYS A 334 -11.03 -0.35 -2.51
N ALA A 335 -10.12 -1.23 -2.91
CA ALA A 335 -10.12 -2.61 -2.47
C ALA A 335 -9.76 -2.74 -0.98
N GLY A 336 -9.02 -1.76 -0.43
CA GLY A 336 -8.52 -1.81 0.93
C GLY A 336 -7.56 -2.98 1.17
N LYS A 337 -6.87 -3.44 0.14
CA LYS A 337 -6.01 -4.62 0.14
C LYS A 337 -4.57 -4.24 -0.09
N VAL A 338 -3.66 -5.04 0.47
CA VAL A 338 -2.25 -5.05 0.12
C VAL A 338 -1.90 -6.38 -0.50
N TRP A 339 -1.17 -6.34 -1.60
CA TRP A 339 -0.65 -7.50 -2.30
C TRP A 339 0.86 -7.50 -2.32
N ALA A 340 1.44 -8.69 -2.42
CA ALA A 340 2.84 -8.95 -2.70
C ALA A 340 2.95 -9.62 -4.07
N TYR A 341 3.75 -9.06 -4.97
CA TYR A 341 3.94 -9.52 -6.34
C TYR A 341 5.38 -10.02 -6.53
N ASP A 342 5.51 -11.22 -7.05
CA ASP A 342 6.78 -11.81 -7.48
C ASP A 342 6.91 -11.68 -8.99
N ILE A 343 7.77 -10.77 -9.45
CA ILE A 343 8.03 -10.56 -10.89
C ILE A 343 8.71 -11.77 -11.54
N GLY A 344 9.49 -12.55 -10.79
CA GLY A 344 10.21 -13.71 -11.31
C GLY A 344 9.31 -14.91 -11.57
N LEU A 345 8.25 -15.07 -10.77
CA LEU A 345 7.26 -16.14 -10.88
C LEU A 345 5.95 -15.69 -11.50
N ASP A 346 5.76 -14.39 -11.71
CA ASP A 346 4.49 -13.77 -12.15
C ASP A 346 3.32 -14.20 -11.24
N THR A 347 3.53 -14.09 -9.93
CA THR A 347 2.52 -14.50 -8.93
C THR A 347 2.17 -13.36 -8.00
N LEU A 348 0.88 -13.28 -7.66
CA LEU A 348 0.32 -12.29 -6.75
C LEU A 348 -0.29 -12.98 -5.53
N VAL A 349 0.02 -12.47 -4.35
CA VAL A 349 -0.56 -12.93 -3.09
C VAL A 349 -1.15 -11.73 -2.35
N GLN A 350 -2.40 -11.86 -1.89
CA GLN A 350 -2.97 -10.88 -0.97
C GLN A 350 -2.40 -11.13 0.42
N VAL A 351 -1.82 -10.09 1.03
CA VAL A 351 -1.14 -10.19 2.34
C VAL A 351 -1.87 -9.43 3.45
N LEU A 352 -2.66 -8.40 3.11
CA LEU A 352 -3.51 -7.68 4.06
C LEU A 352 -4.86 -7.35 3.44
N SER A 353 -5.90 -7.22 4.29
CA SER A 353 -7.23 -6.72 3.95
C SER A 353 -7.66 -5.63 4.93
N ASN A 354 -8.67 -4.84 4.57
CA ASN A 354 -9.20 -3.72 5.38
C ASN A 354 -8.11 -2.71 5.80
N ALA A 355 -7.07 -2.55 4.98
CA ALA A 355 -5.86 -1.80 5.33
C ALA A 355 -6.03 -0.27 5.19
N SER A 356 -7.06 0.21 4.46
CA SER A 356 -7.30 1.63 4.15
C SER A 356 -6.02 2.35 3.67
N PRO A 357 -5.31 1.82 2.67
CA PRO A 357 -4.01 2.33 2.27
C PRO A 357 -4.13 3.69 1.58
N TYR A 358 -3.24 4.61 1.89
CA TYR A 358 -3.11 5.90 1.23
C TYR A 358 -1.71 6.12 0.65
N SER A 359 -0.69 5.59 1.29
CA SER A 359 0.70 5.61 0.85
C SER A 359 1.50 4.53 1.56
N PHE A 360 2.73 4.34 1.10
CA PHE A 360 3.73 3.53 1.77
C PHE A 360 4.93 4.39 2.17
N GLY A 361 5.75 3.85 3.08
CA GLY A 361 7.07 4.36 3.40
C GLY A 361 8.03 3.21 3.65
N GLU A 362 9.33 3.50 3.58
CA GLU A 362 10.40 2.55 3.83
C GLU A 362 11.44 3.18 4.74
N ASP A 363 11.94 2.41 5.72
CA ASP A 363 13.05 2.84 6.56
C ASP A 363 14.43 2.40 5.99
N LEU A 364 15.51 2.80 6.65
CA LEU A 364 16.87 2.47 6.21
C LEU A 364 17.19 0.97 6.31
N ASP A 365 16.46 0.23 7.14
CA ASP A 365 16.61 -1.22 7.27
C ASP A 365 15.79 -1.99 6.23
N GLY A 366 14.96 -1.29 5.44
CA GLY A 366 14.10 -1.86 4.41
C GLY A 366 12.77 -2.38 4.94
N GLU A 367 12.41 -2.03 6.17
CA GLU A 367 11.11 -2.34 6.74
C GLU A 367 10.07 -1.36 6.20
N LEU A 368 8.84 -1.85 5.98
CA LEU A 368 7.79 -1.09 5.31
C LEU A 368 6.72 -0.57 6.27
N TYR A 369 6.18 0.56 5.89
CA TYR A 369 5.13 1.26 6.61
C TYR A 369 3.96 1.52 5.69
N LEU A 370 2.75 1.37 6.23
CA LEU A 370 1.50 1.69 5.56
C LEU A 370 0.91 2.95 6.18
N LEU A 371 0.62 3.94 5.34
CA LEU A 371 -0.01 5.18 5.76
C LEU A 371 -1.51 5.11 5.46
N SER A 372 -2.32 5.47 6.44
CA SER A 372 -3.75 5.74 6.27
C SER A 372 -4.04 7.23 6.52
N THR A 373 -5.26 7.67 6.38
CA THR A 373 -5.62 9.08 6.61
C THR A 373 -5.44 9.55 8.06
N ILE A 374 -5.30 8.63 9.03
CA ILE A 374 -5.30 8.95 10.46
C ILE A 374 -4.10 8.39 11.24
N ASN A 375 -3.34 7.47 10.65
CA ASN A 375 -2.20 6.84 11.33
C ASN A 375 -1.16 6.30 10.35
N ILE A 376 0.01 6.03 10.91
CA ILE A 376 1.11 5.33 10.26
C ILE A 376 1.30 4.00 10.98
N ARG A 377 1.42 2.92 10.22
CA ARG A 377 1.55 1.56 10.73
C ARG A 377 2.78 0.89 10.14
N LYS A 378 3.56 0.23 10.97
CA LYS A 378 4.63 -0.66 10.52
C LYS A 378 4.03 -2.01 10.11
N ILE A 379 4.48 -2.56 8.98
CA ILE A 379 4.13 -3.93 8.58
C ILE A 379 5.02 -4.88 9.37
N VAL A 380 4.40 -5.82 10.08
CA VAL A 380 5.08 -6.79 10.96
C VAL A 380 4.54 -8.20 10.70
N PHE A 381 5.24 -9.23 11.15
CA PHE A 381 4.68 -10.58 11.12
C PHE A 381 3.51 -10.70 12.11
N PHE A 382 2.62 -11.63 11.82
CA PHE A 382 1.56 -11.98 12.76
C PHE A 382 2.13 -12.96 13.77
N ASP A 383 2.01 -12.63 15.06
CA ASP A 383 2.47 -13.39 16.22
C ASP A 383 1.43 -13.19 17.31
N CYS A 384 0.46 -14.11 17.36
CA CYS A 384 -0.72 -13.97 18.20
C CYS A 384 -0.47 -14.38 19.65
N ASN A 385 0.57 -15.19 19.89
CA ASN A 385 0.93 -15.64 21.22
C ASN A 385 2.11 -14.86 21.84
N ASP A 386 2.61 -13.82 21.12
CA ASP A 386 3.67 -12.88 21.54
C ASP A 386 4.99 -13.60 21.93
N ASN A 387 5.28 -14.76 21.32
CA ASN A 387 6.50 -15.52 21.64
C ASN A 387 7.73 -15.03 20.85
N GLY A 388 7.57 -14.10 19.91
CA GLY A 388 8.61 -13.55 19.05
C GLY A 388 8.93 -14.40 17.81
N VAL A 389 8.12 -15.44 17.55
CA VAL A 389 8.19 -16.28 16.36
C VAL A 389 6.92 -16.03 15.53
N PRO A 390 7.01 -15.91 14.19
CA PRO A 390 5.80 -15.82 13.38
C PRO A 390 4.92 -17.05 13.55
N ASP A 391 3.60 -16.88 13.67
CA ASP A 391 2.63 -17.98 13.78
C ASP A 391 2.82 -19.06 12.71
N ALA A 392 3.07 -18.64 11.47
CA ALA A 392 3.33 -19.59 10.38
C ALA A 392 4.59 -20.45 10.61
N GLN A 393 5.59 -19.91 11.32
CA GLN A 393 6.79 -20.66 11.70
C GLN A 393 6.52 -21.59 12.87
N ASP A 394 5.74 -21.15 13.88
CA ASP A 394 5.32 -21.99 14.99
C ASP A 394 4.55 -23.22 14.51
N ILE A 395 3.60 -23.02 13.58
CA ILE A 395 2.87 -24.13 12.95
C ILE A 395 3.81 -25.06 12.18
N ALA A 396 4.73 -24.50 11.37
CA ALA A 396 5.67 -25.27 10.58
C ALA A 396 6.64 -26.09 11.42
N ASP A 397 7.09 -25.54 12.55
CA ASP A 397 7.99 -26.18 13.52
C ASP A 397 7.25 -27.09 14.51
N LEU A 398 5.91 -27.15 14.43
CA LEU A 398 5.04 -27.90 15.33
C LEU A 398 5.19 -27.45 16.81
N THR A 399 5.52 -26.19 17.04
CA THR A 399 5.51 -25.58 18.36
C THR A 399 4.11 -25.08 18.73
N SER A 400 3.26 -24.81 17.72
CA SER A 400 1.84 -24.58 17.81
C SER A 400 1.06 -25.53 16.90
N LEU A 401 -0.17 -25.84 17.27
CA LEU A 401 -1.09 -26.64 16.45
C LEU A 401 -1.94 -25.73 15.57
N ASP A 402 -2.47 -26.27 14.49
CA ASP A 402 -3.40 -25.64 13.54
C ASP A 402 -4.35 -26.75 13.05
N CYS A 403 -5.40 -27.00 13.79
CA CYS A 403 -6.30 -28.13 13.59
C CYS A 403 -7.25 -27.94 12.41
N ASN A 404 -7.61 -26.68 12.08
CA ASN A 404 -8.49 -26.32 10.99
C ASN A 404 -7.75 -25.94 9.70
N LEU A 405 -6.43 -25.83 9.75
CA LEU A 405 -5.51 -25.48 8.67
C LEU A 405 -5.77 -24.07 8.10
N ASP A 406 -6.13 -23.13 8.95
CA ASP A 406 -6.35 -21.73 8.57
C ASP A 406 -5.10 -20.85 8.71
N SER A 407 -3.99 -21.43 9.17
CA SER A 407 -2.68 -20.79 9.40
C SER A 407 -2.65 -19.84 10.61
N VAL A 408 -3.59 -20.00 11.53
CA VAL A 408 -3.60 -19.36 12.84
C VAL A 408 -3.39 -20.45 13.91
N PRO A 409 -2.46 -20.29 14.84
CA PRO A 409 -2.28 -21.25 15.95
C PRO A 409 -3.57 -21.47 16.75
N ASP A 410 -3.81 -22.73 17.15
CA ASP A 410 -5.01 -23.11 17.92
C ASP A 410 -5.17 -22.29 19.21
N GLU A 411 -4.06 -21.97 19.89
CA GLU A 411 -4.05 -21.17 21.12
C GLU A 411 -4.46 -19.70 20.92
N CYS A 412 -4.60 -19.26 19.68
CA CYS A 412 -4.99 -17.90 19.29
C CYS A 412 -6.44 -17.81 18.81
N GLN A 413 -7.13 -18.94 18.79
CA GLN A 413 -8.51 -19.03 18.34
C GLN A 413 -9.48 -19.12 19.52
N ASN A 414 -10.77 -18.95 19.25
CA ASN A 414 -11.77 -19.05 20.27
C ASN A 414 -11.81 -20.49 20.84
N ASP A 415 -11.73 -20.61 22.13
CA ASP A 415 -11.85 -21.83 22.92
C ASP A 415 -12.70 -21.50 24.15
N CYS A 416 -13.99 -21.58 23.98
CA CYS A 416 -14.96 -21.15 24.99
C CYS A 416 -15.07 -22.11 26.19
N ASN A 417 -14.75 -23.40 25.97
CA ASN A 417 -14.81 -24.40 27.04
C ASN A 417 -13.47 -24.59 27.78
N GLY A 418 -12.39 -23.93 27.32
CA GLY A 418 -11.06 -23.91 27.92
C GLY A 418 -10.32 -25.24 27.85
N ASN A 419 -10.62 -26.06 26.84
CA ASN A 419 -10.00 -27.37 26.68
C ASN A 419 -8.70 -27.37 25.85
N SER A 420 -8.28 -26.19 25.37
CA SER A 420 -7.12 -25.94 24.49
C SER A 420 -7.29 -26.48 23.06
N ILE A 421 -8.51 -26.66 22.61
CA ILE A 421 -8.90 -26.96 21.24
C ILE A 421 -9.86 -25.84 20.80
N PRO A 422 -9.64 -25.18 19.65
CA PRO A 422 -10.57 -24.18 19.14
C PRO A 422 -11.98 -24.72 18.95
N ASP A 423 -12.97 -23.86 19.15
CA ASP A 423 -14.39 -24.20 19.08
C ASP A 423 -14.78 -24.88 17.76
N ASP A 424 -14.29 -24.40 16.64
CA ASP A 424 -14.54 -24.95 15.31
C ASP A 424 -13.91 -26.35 15.12
N CYS A 425 -12.75 -26.58 15.74
CA CYS A 425 -12.09 -27.87 15.76
C CYS A 425 -12.82 -28.86 16.68
N ASP A 426 -13.30 -28.40 17.83
CA ASP A 426 -14.12 -29.21 18.75
C ASP A 426 -15.38 -29.73 18.04
N VAL A 427 -16.09 -28.84 17.34
CA VAL A 427 -17.26 -29.20 16.52
C VAL A 427 -16.87 -30.14 15.38
N ALA A 428 -15.84 -29.82 14.60
CA ALA A 428 -15.41 -30.63 13.45
C ALA A 428 -14.94 -32.03 13.83
N ASN A 429 -14.27 -32.16 14.98
CA ASN A 429 -13.77 -33.44 15.51
C ASN A 429 -14.83 -34.22 16.30
N GLY A 430 -15.97 -33.58 16.62
CA GLY A 430 -17.04 -34.14 17.41
C GLY A 430 -16.67 -34.34 18.89
N THR A 431 -15.75 -33.55 19.40
CA THR A 431 -15.39 -33.48 20.82
C THR A 431 -16.44 -32.68 21.61
N SER A 432 -17.03 -31.69 20.95
CA SER A 432 -18.18 -30.95 21.43
C SER A 432 -19.36 -31.03 20.45
N PRO A 433 -20.63 -31.18 20.93
CA PRO A 433 -21.80 -31.11 20.08
C PRO A 433 -22.04 -29.67 19.58
N ASP A 434 -22.71 -29.57 18.44
CA ASP A 434 -23.23 -28.34 17.84
C ASP A 434 -24.58 -28.69 17.21
N ASP A 435 -25.62 -28.78 18.02
CA ASP A 435 -26.94 -29.29 17.65
C ASP A 435 -27.70 -28.30 16.76
N ASN A 436 -27.41 -27.00 16.88
CA ASN A 436 -28.01 -25.94 16.06
C ASN A 436 -27.25 -25.65 14.75
N GLY A 437 -26.02 -26.14 14.60
CA GLY A 437 -25.20 -26.01 13.38
C GLY A 437 -24.67 -24.61 13.13
N ASN A 438 -24.47 -23.82 14.18
CA ASN A 438 -23.92 -22.45 14.07
C ASN A 438 -22.38 -22.38 14.08
N GLY A 439 -21.70 -23.51 14.31
CA GLY A 439 -20.24 -23.64 14.34
C GLY A 439 -19.63 -23.31 15.71
N VAL A 440 -20.44 -23.14 16.73
CA VAL A 440 -20.04 -22.93 18.13
C VAL A 440 -20.49 -24.17 18.96
N PRO A 441 -19.64 -24.68 19.85
CA PRO A 441 -20.05 -25.76 20.75
C PRO A 441 -21.29 -25.42 21.58
N ASP A 442 -22.24 -26.39 21.74
CA ASP A 442 -23.47 -26.18 22.49
C ASP A 442 -23.23 -25.66 23.93
N GLU A 443 -22.16 -26.13 24.61
CA GLU A 443 -21.77 -25.64 25.92
C GLU A 443 -21.35 -24.19 25.98
N CYS A 444 -21.08 -23.61 24.83
CA CYS A 444 -20.70 -22.19 24.67
C CYS A 444 -21.93 -21.33 24.36
N ASP A 445 -22.89 -21.90 23.65
CA ASP A 445 -24.18 -21.26 23.43
C ASP A 445 -24.93 -21.05 24.73
N GLU A 446 -24.87 -22.02 25.64
CA GLU A 446 -25.47 -21.91 26.97
C GLU A 446 -24.95 -20.70 27.77
N GLN A 447 -23.71 -20.25 27.53
CA GLN A 447 -23.16 -19.06 28.22
C GLN A 447 -23.82 -17.75 27.80
N ALA A 448 -24.44 -17.69 26.63
CA ALA A 448 -25.10 -16.51 26.09
C ALA A 448 -26.65 -16.62 26.12
N ASP A 449 -27.19 -17.78 26.48
CA ASP A 449 -28.61 -18.02 26.74
C ASP A 449 -28.94 -17.57 28.19
N PHE A 450 -29.22 -16.29 28.36
CA PHE A 450 -29.45 -15.69 29.69
C PHE A 450 -30.83 -15.96 30.23
N ASP A 451 -31.80 -16.33 29.38
CA ASP A 451 -33.16 -16.65 29.83
C ASP A 451 -33.43 -18.17 29.96
N GLY A 452 -32.47 -19.01 29.49
CA GLY A 452 -32.48 -20.46 29.63
C GLY A 452 -33.53 -21.14 28.77
N ASP A 453 -33.89 -20.57 27.63
CA ASP A 453 -34.87 -21.14 26.69
C ASP A 453 -34.24 -22.11 25.68
N GLY A 454 -32.89 -22.22 25.65
CA GLY A 454 -32.10 -23.09 24.80
C GLY A 454 -31.79 -22.47 23.45
N VAL A 455 -31.99 -21.15 23.26
CA VAL A 455 -31.71 -20.41 22.02
C VAL A 455 -31.16 -19.04 22.35
N VAL A 456 -29.96 -18.74 21.88
CA VAL A 456 -29.41 -17.38 21.97
C VAL A 456 -30.17 -16.44 21.02
N GLY A 457 -31.05 -15.63 21.56
CA GLY A 457 -32.04 -14.86 20.80
C GLY A 457 -32.20 -13.40 21.21
N ILE A 458 -33.36 -12.84 20.84
CA ILE A 458 -33.64 -11.42 21.10
C ILE A 458 -33.77 -11.10 22.59
N THR A 459 -34.16 -12.08 23.39
CA THR A 459 -34.35 -11.91 24.84
C THR A 459 -33.01 -11.76 25.53
N ASP A 460 -32.01 -12.55 25.10
CA ASP A 460 -30.64 -12.54 25.60
C ASP A 460 -29.94 -11.25 25.23
N LEU A 461 -30.14 -10.80 23.98
CA LEU A 461 -29.65 -9.50 23.54
C LEU A 461 -30.22 -8.37 24.38
N LEU A 462 -31.52 -8.41 24.71
CA LEU A 462 -32.14 -7.41 25.57
C LEU A 462 -31.63 -7.45 26.99
N PHE A 463 -31.30 -8.67 27.50
CA PHE A 463 -30.65 -8.83 28.79
C PHE A 463 -29.27 -8.19 28.81
N LEU A 464 -28.40 -8.52 27.83
CA LEU A 464 -27.06 -7.94 27.68
C LEU A 464 -27.11 -6.41 27.58
N LEU A 465 -28.00 -5.86 26.75
CA LEU A 465 -28.18 -4.41 26.63
C LEU A 465 -28.69 -3.76 27.91
N GLY A 466 -29.43 -4.51 28.73
CA GLY A 466 -29.97 -4.03 30.01
C GLY A 466 -28.91 -3.91 31.11
N VAL A 467 -27.77 -4.58 30.98
CA VAL A 467 -26.67 -4.60 31.97
C VAL A 467 -25.37 -3.99 31.41
N TRP A 468 -25.47 -3.24 30.31
CA TRP A 468 -24.35 -2.62 29.63
C TRP A 468 -23.55 -1.69 30.54
N GLY A 469 -22.23 -1.84 30.59
CA GLY A 469 -21.30 -1.02 31.37
C GLY A 469 -20.42 -1.86 32.31
N ASP A 470 -19.78 -1.19 33.29
CA ASP A 470 -18.84 -1.83 34.21
C ASP A 470 -19.56 -2.91 35.03
N CYS A 471 -18.94 -4.07 35.16
CA CYS A 471 -19.41 -5.15 35.98
C CYS A 471 -19.43 -4.74 37.46
N PRO A 472 -20.41 -5.21 38.26
CA PRO A 472 -20.45 -4.93 39.72
C PRO A 472 -19.19 -5.49 40.40
N ALA A 473 -18.70 -4.79 41.42
CA ALA A 473 -17.54 -5.26 42.17
C ALA A 473 -17.78 -6.65 42.80
N PRO A 474 -16.78 -7.56 42.76
CA PRO A 474 -16.91 -8.90 43.37
C PRO A 474 -17.41 -8.86 44.84
N PRO A 475 -18.23 -9.82 45.27
CA PRO A 475 -18.50 -11.13 44.67
C PRO A 475 -19.77 -11.22 43.79
N THR A 476 -20.18 -10.14 43.15
CA THR A 476 -21.39 -10.14 42.31
C THR A 476 -21.03 -10.71 40.94
N GLU A 477 -21.80 -11.69 40.49
CA GLU A 477 -21.63 -12.26 39.13
C GLU A 477 -22.03 -11.26 38.05
N CYS A 478 -21.36 -11.33 36.89
CA CYS A 478 -21.61 -10.50 35.72
C CYS A 478 -21.82 -11.40 34.45
N PRO A 479 -22.97 -12.09 34.38
CA PRO A 479 -23.18 -13.16 33.39
C PRO A 479 -23.10 -12.70 31.94
N ALA A 480 -23.31 -11.41 31.67
CA ALA A 480 -23.25 -10.83 30.33
C ALA A 480 -21.87 -10.29 29.93
N ASP A 481 -20.87 -10.44 30.80
CA ASP A 481 -19.44 -10.23 30.48
C ASP A 481 -18.90 -11.56 29.94
N LEU A 482 -19.08 -11.76 28.63
CA LEU A 482 -18.81 -13.04 27.98
C LEU A 482 -17.31 -13.23 27.70
N ASN A 483 -16.51 -12.19 27.83
CA ASN A 483 -15.06 -12.21 27.62
C ASN A 483 -14.25 -11.98 28.90
N ASP A 484 -14.94 -11.85 30.08
CA ASP A 484 -14.31 -11.67 31.38
C ASP A 484 -13.38 -10.44 31.51
N ASP A 485 -13.63 -9.38 30.72
CA ASP A 485 -12.81 -8.15 30.75
C ASP A 485 -13.27 -7.16 31.86
N GLY A 486 -14.35 -7.47 32.57
CA GLY A 486 -14.92 -6.66 33.63
C GLY A 486 -15.91 -5.60 33.17
N VAL A 487 -16.29 -5.60 31.90
CA VAL A 487 -17.19 -4.61 31.27
C VAL A 487 -18.13 -5.29 30.28
N VAL A 488 -19.43 -5.23 30.47
CA VAL A 488 -20.39 -5.63 29.43
C VAL A 488 -20.41 -4.58 28.35
N GLY A 489 -19.84 -4.89 27.18
CA GLY A 489 -19.58 -3.92 26.12
C GLY A 489 -19.79 -4.46 24.70
N ILE A 490 -19.10 -3.81 23.75
CA ILE A 490 -19.23 -4.17 22.34
C ILE A 490 -18.67 -5.58 22.04
N ASN A 491 -17.66 -6.01 22.78
CA ASN A 491 -17.05 -7.33 22.58
C ASN A 491 -18.03 -8.44 22.98
N ASP A 492 -18.73 -8.30 24.13
CA ASP A 492 -19.76 -9.24 24.60
C ASP A 492 -20.96 -9.28 23.65
N PHE A 493 -21.37 -8.12 23.13
CA PHE A 493 -22.40 -8.05 22.11
C PHE A 493 -21.99 -8.80 20.82
N LEU A 494 -20.74 -8.70 20.38
CA LEU A 494 -20.24 -9.44 19.22
C LEU A 494 -20.15 -10.94 19.48
N LEU A 495 -19.77 -11.34 20.70
CA LEU A 495 -19.78 -12.74 21.12
C LEU A 495 -21.20 -13.32 21.17
N LEU A 496 -22.17 -12.56 21.72
CA LEU A 496 -23.58 -12.99 21.70
C LEU A 496 -24.09 -13.12 20.26
N LEU A 497 -23.76 -12.18 19.36
CA LEU A 497 -24.17 -12.29 17.96
C LEU A 497 -23.52 -13.48 17.23
N GLY A 498 -22.30 -13.86 17.58
CA GLY A 498 -21.62 -15.04 17.07
C GLY A 498 -22.26 -16.37 17.47
N ARG A 499 -23.08 -16.35 18.53
CA ARG A 499 -23.81 -17.49 19.11
C ARG A 499 -25.32 -17.44 18.83
N TRP A 500 -25.74 -16.58 17.90
CA TRP A 500 -27.15 -16.35 17.61
C TRP A 500 -27.75 -17.53 16.83
N GLY A 501 -28.74 -18.21 17.41
CA GLY A 501 -29.42 -19.35 16.74
C GLY A 501 -30.36 -20.17 17.62
#